data_8615803a4b69ba8670225a62623433d5
#
_entry.id   8615803a4b69ba8670225a62623433d5
#
_cell.length_a   1.000
_cell.length_b   1.000
_cell.length_c   1.000
_cell.angle_alpha   90.00
_cell.angle_beta   90.00
_cell.angle_gamma   90.00
#
_symmetry.space_group_name_H-M   'P 1'
#
loop_
_entity.id
_entity.type
_entity.pdbx_description
1 polymer ?
#
loop_
_entity_poly.entity_id
_entity_poly.type
_entity_poly.pdbx_seq_one_letter_code
_entity_poly.pdbx_strand_id
1 'polypeptide(L)'
;MRSLPILMFSLSSAALGQSGGIITGTVLDLGGDKVANAPIQVTNTVTKKVYKATSSGNGSYTLPELPAGTYAVSVSAPGFNPYTQPNIVVASGQAVRLDIHITDYQLGTLGDGREFRIDLITPHATPSGPPPRTPDGKPNFTGLWYAQRTVDPGRPEPLPWADKLLQERAANNSKDAPGAHCLTRGITAAGALFPYELVQTPTRLVMIFEDDIPSHRTVYLDGRQHPKDPNPSWMGHSVGQWEGDALIVDTVGFNDKSWLDAQGHPHTEKLHVTERLRRPDLGHLEIEFTIEDPATYAKPWIIKRVADLDPNDEIGEYVCTEGERDVVHMVGK
;
A
#
# COMPACT_ATOMS: atom_id res chain seq x y z
N MET A 1 -46.12 -63.19 -49.77
CA MET A 1 -45.72 -62.52 -48.51
C MET A 1 -44.35 -61.90 -48.73
N ARG A 2 -44.31 -60.57 -48.97
CA ARG A 2 -43.02 -59.84 -49.19
C ARG A 2 -42.77 -59.00 -47.93
N SER A 3 -41.66 -59.36 -47.24
CA SER A 3 -41.17 -58.60 -46.08
C SER A 3 -40.49 -57.33 -46.53
N LEU A 4 -40.90 -56.16 -45.98
CA LEU A 4 -40.30 -54.86 -46.19
C LEU A 4 -39.27 -54.59 -45.09
N PRO A 5 -38.02 -54.19 -45.32
CA PRO A 5 -37.08 -53.84 -44.29
C PRO A 5 -37.34 -52.43 -43.80
N ILE A 6 -37.45 -52.26 -42.45
CA ILE A 6 -37.49 -50.99 -41.74
C ILE A 6 -36.07 -50.43 -41.66
N LEU A 7 -35.85 -49.27 -42.32
CA LEU A 7 -34.60 -48.55 -42.26
C LEU A 7 -34.62 -47.65 -41.01
N MET A 8 -33.85 -47.99 -39.98
CA MET A 8 -33.63 -47.14 -38.83
C MET A 8 -32.63 -46.02 -39.18
N PHE A 9 -33.12 -44.82 -39.21
CA PHE A 9 -32.28 -43.62 -39.24
C PHE A 9 -31.80 -43.31 -37.84
N SER A 10 -30.48 -43.51 -37.55
CA SER A 10 -29.85 -43.04 -36.35
C SER A 10 -29.51 -41.56 -36.53
N LEU A 11 -30.25 -40.68 -35.83
CA LEU A 11 -29.88 -39.27 -35.67
C LEU A 11 -28.65 -39.19 -34.77
N SER A 12 -27.47 -39.03 -35.34
CA SER A 12 -26.28 -38.61 -34.64
C SER A 12 -26.44 -37.15 -34.24
N SER A 13 -26.77 -36.88 -32.98
CA SER A 13 -26.71 -35.51 -32.42
C SER A 13 -25.25 -35.10 -32.34
N ALA A 14 -24.79 -34.28 -33.29
CA ALA A 14 -23.53 -33.58 -33.15
C ALA A 14 -23.64 -32.63 -31.96
N ALA A 15 -22.99 -32.96 -30.86
CA ALA A 15 -22.79 -32.03 -29.75
C ALA A 15 -21.90 -30.89 -30.27
N LEU A 16 -22.53 -29.76 -30.60
CA LEU A 16 -21.79 -28.52 -30.81
C LEU A 16 -21.08 -28.19 -29.53
N GLY A 17 -19.78 -28.36 -29.52
CA GLY A 17 -18.93 -27.94 -28.40
C GLY A 17 -19.16 -26.47 -28.12
N GLN A 18 -19.88 -26.16 -27.04
CA GLN A 18 -20.05 -24.78 -26.60
C GLN A 18 -18.65 -24.27 -26.20
N SER A 19 -18.14 -23.30 -26.94
CA SER A 19 -16.93 -22.59 -26.55
C SER A 19 -17.14 -21.94 -25.19
N GLY A 20 -16.35 -22.33 -24.20
CA GLY A 20 -16.43 -21.76 -22.85
C GLY A 20 -16.14 -20.25 -22.87
N GLY A 21 -16.73 -19.54 -21.92
CA GLY A 21 -16.34 -18.15 -21.67
C GLY A 21 -15.07 -18.06 -20.85
N ILE A 22 -14.53 -16.87 -20.68
CA ILE A 22 -13.27 -16.61 -19.96
C ILE A 22 -13.53 -15.49 -18.96
N ILE A 23 -13.02 -15.64 -17.73
CA ILE A 23 -12.85 -14.53 -16.79
C ILE A 23 -11.35 -14.24 -16.67
N THR A 24 -10.95 -12.99 -16.87
CA THR A 24 -9.55 -12.54 -16.75
C THR A 24 -9.50 -11.20 -16.02
N GLY A 25 -8.37 -10.87 -15.40
CA GLY A 25 -8.20 -9.60 -14.72
C GLY A 25 -6.92 -9.56 -13.89
N THR A 26 -6.85 -8.60 -13.01
CA THR A 26 -5.73 -8.38 -12.11
C THR A 26 -6.26 -8.30 -10.68
N VAL A 27 -5.55 -8.88 -9.72
CA VAL A 27 -5.80 -8.69 -8.29
C VAL A 27 -4.90 -7.56 -7.81
N LEU A 28 -5.52 -6.55 -7.21
CA LEU A 28 -4.90 -5.33 -6.71
C LEU A 28 -5.25 -5.17 -5.23
N ASP A 29 -4.34 -4.61 -4.46
CA ASP A 29 -4.59 -4.23 -3.07
C ASP A 29 -5.15 -2.80 -2.96
N LEU A 30 -5.29 -2.29 -1.73
CA LEU A 30 -5.79 -0.95 -1.44
C LEU A 30 -4.90 0.15 -2.05
N GLY A 31 -3.59 -0.06 -2.10
CA GLY A 31 -2.61 0.86 -2.70
C GLY A 31 -2.58 0.81 -4.23
N GLY A 32 -3.27 -0.16 -4.84
CA GLY A 32 -3.21 -0.44 -6.28
C GLY A 32 -2.03 -1.32 -6.66
N ASP A 33 -1.33 -1.90 -5.69
CA ASP A 33 -0.25 -2.84 -5.92
C ASP A 33 -0.80 -4.21 -6.32
N LYS A 34 -0.02 -4.93 -7.14
CA LYS A 34 -0.41 -6.20 -7.71
C LYS A 34 -0.21 -7.33 -6.72
N VAL A 35 -1.28 -8.06 -6.41
CA VAL A 35 -1.23 -9.18 -5.47
C VAL A 35 -0.91 -10.47 -6.20
N ALA A 36 0.31 -10.98 -5.98
CA ALA A 36 0.78 -12.23 -6.54
C ALA A 36 0.29 -13.44 -5.71
N ASN A 37 0.16 -14.60 -6.38
CA ASN A 37 -0.18 -15.88 -5.77
C ASN A 37 -1.52 -15.89 -4.98
N ALA A 38 -2.42 -14.95 -5.25
CA ALA A 38 -3.74 -14.91 -4.63
C ALA A 38 -4.62 -16.05 -5.16
N PRO A 39 -5.14 -16.96 -4.31
CA PRO A 39 -6.10 -17.97 -4.71
C PRO A 39 -7.42 -17.35 -5.14
N ILE A 40 -7.88 -17.70 -6.34
CA ILE A 40 -9.14 -17.24 -6.92
C ILE A 40 -10.07 -18.42 -7.09
N GLN A 41 -11.31 -18.32 -6.60
CA GLN A 41 -12.35 -19.30 -6.80
C GLN A 41 -13.52 -18.66 -7.55
N VAL A 42 -14.01 -19.35 -8.57
CA VAL A 42 -15.16 -18.93 -9.36
C VAL A 42 -16.22 -20.01 -9.23
N THR A 43 -17.31 -19.69 -8.53
CA THR A 43 -18.37 -20.63 -8.20
C THR A 43 -19.60 -20.31 -9.04
N ASN A 44 -20.07 -21.28 -9.84
CA ASN A 44 -21.34 -21.14 -10.53
C ASN A 44 -22.50 -21.09 -9.52
N THR A 45 -23.31 -20.04 -9.57
CA THR A 45 -24.35 -19.79 -8.54
C THR A 45 -25.48 -20.80 -8.57
N VAL A 46 -25.72 -21.48 -9.72
CA VAL A 46 -26.77 -22.49 -9.91
C VAL A 46 -26.23 -23.88 -9.65
N THR A 47 -25.20 -24.30 -10.38
CA THR A 47 -24.66 -25.67 -10.31
C THR A 47 -23.75 -25.93 -9.12
N LYS A 48 -23.31 -24.86 -8.43
CA LYS A 48 -22.32 -24.89 -7.32
C LYS A 48 -20.94 -25.42 -7.72
N LYS A 49 -20.70 -25.62 -9.02
CA LYS A 49 -19.38 -26.04 -9.51
C LYS A 49 -18.36 -24.95 -9.28
N VAL A 50 -17.20 -25.32 -8.75
CA VAL A 50 -16.08 -24.42 -8.42
C VAL A 50 -14.96 -24.59 -9.44
N TYR A 51 -14.45 -23.46 -9.94
CA TYR A 51 -13.27 -23.35 -10.78
C TYR A 51 -12.22 -22.56 -10.01
N LYS A 52 -10.94 -22.89 -10.18
CA LYS A 52 -9.85 -22.27 -9.41
C LYS A 52 -8.76 -21.74 -10.33
N ALA A 53 -8.20 -20.61 -9.94
CA ALA A 53 -6.98 -20.06 -10.51
C ALA A 53 -6.13 -19.45 -9.39
N THR A 54 -4.94 -19.00 -9.75
CA THR A 54 -4.05 -18.24 -8.86
C THR A 54 -3.51 -17.08 -9.65
N SER A 55 -3.39 -15.91 -9.04
CA SER A 55 -2.76 -14.77 -9.70
C SER A 55 -1.27 -14.99 -9.89
N SER A 56 -0.75 -14.55 -11.02
CA SER A 56 0.69 -14.62 -11.37
C SER A 56 1.51 -13.58 -10.58
N GLY A 57 2.83 -13.59 -10.74
CA GLY A 57 3.72 -12.63 -10.08
C GLY A 57 3.44 -11.16 -10.38
N ASN A 58 2.72 -10.85 -11.46
CA ASN A 58 2.23 -9.51 -11.80
C ASN A 58 0.75 -9.29 -11.46
N GLY A 59 0.17 -10.14 -10.59
CA GLY A 59 -1.22 -10.04 -10.14
C GLY A 59 -2.28 -10.49 -11.15
N SER A 60 -1.91 -10.81 -12.39
CA SER A 60 -2.89 -11.19 -13.42
C SER A 60 -3.41 -12.62 -13.23
N TYR A 61 -4.67 -12.86 -13.62
CA TYR A 61 -5.30 -14.17 -13.57
C TYR A 61 -6.18 -14.42 -14.78
N THR A 62 -6.40 -15.71 -15.10
CA THR A 62 -7.30 -16.13 -16.18
C THR A 62 -7.95 -17.47 -15.81
N LEU A 63 -9.25 -17.54 -15.95
CA LEU A 63 -10.06 -18.78 -15.88
C LEU A 63 -10.69 -19.02 -17.24
N PRO A 64 -10.15 -19.92 -18.03
CA PRO A 64 -10.71 -20.29 -19.34
C PRO A 64 -11.84 -21.33 -19.18
N GLU A 65 -12.56 -21.56 -20.29
CA GLU A 65 -13.54 -22.64 -20.47
C GLU A 65 -14.69 -22.70 -19.47
N LEU A 66 -15.15 -21.53 -19.01
CA LEU A 66 -16.30 -21.45 -18.13
C LEU A 66 -17.61 -21.65 -18.94
N PRO A 67 -18.50 -22.58 -18.60
CA PRO A 67 -19.83 -22.67 -19.19
C PRO A 67 -20.59 -21.35 -19.05
N ALA A 68 -21.49 -21.05 -19.98
CA ALA A 68 -22.37 -19.90 -19.84
C ALA A 68 -23.17 -19.98 -18.53
N GLY A 69 -23.21 -18.89 -17.76
CA GLY A 69 -23.87 -18.89 -16.46
C GLY A 69 -23.54 -17.66 -15.61
N THR A 70 -24.08 -17.65 -14.40
CA THR A 70 -23.79 -16.61 -13.39
C THR A 70 -22.87 -17.18 -12.35
N TYR A 71 -21.86 -16.40 -11.96
CA TYR A 71 -20.79 -16.80 -11.08
C TYR A 71 -20.62 -15.84 -9.90
N ALA A 72 -20.14 -16.37 -8.79
CA ALA A 72 -19.51 -15.58 -7.72
C ALA A 72 -18.00 -15.79 -7.79
N VAL A 73 -17.24 -14.71 -7.78
CA VAL A 73 -15.78 -14.74 -7.79
C VAL A 73 -15.30 -14.35 -6.40
N SER A 74 -14.53 -15.24 -5.76
CA SER A 74 -13.91 -14.97 -4.46
C SER A 74 -12.40 -15.06 -4.54
N VAL A 75 -11.73 -14.20 -3.77
CA VAL A 75 -10.28 -14.17 -3.60
C VAL A 75 -9.98 -14.27 -2.11
N SER A 76 -9.02 -15.13 -1.76
CA SER A 76 -8.54 -15.30 -0.39
C SER A 76 -7.01 -15.25 -0.44
N ALA A 77 -6.45 -14.08 -0.25
CA ALA A 77 -5.00 -13.89 -0.19
C ALA A 77 -4.55 -13.76 1.28
N PRO A 78 -3.36 -14.28 1.64
CA PRO A 78 -2.82 -14.08 2.99
C PRO A 78 -2.71 -12.59 3.32
N GLY A 79 -3.13 -12.20 4.50
CA GLY A 79 -3.12 -10.80 4.95
C GLY A 79 -4.34 -9.98 4.54
N PHE A 80 -5.32 -10.60 3.86
CA PHE A 80 -6.56 -9.93 3.45
C PHE A 80 -7.78 -10.73 3.89
N ASN A 81 -8.86 -10.03 4.21
CA ASN A 81 -10.15 -10.69 4.39
C ASN A 81 -10.65 -11.26 3.07
N PRO A 82 -11.38 -12.39 3.10
CA PRO A 82 -11.92 -12.98 1.88
C PRO A 82 -12.83 -11.99 1.13
N TYR A 83 -12.49 -11.68 -0.08
CA TYR A 83 -13.30 -10.85 -0.99
C TYR A 83 -14.23 -11.74 -1.81
N THR A 84 -15.46 -11.30 -2.03
CA THR A 84 -16.40 -11.99 -2.91
C THR A 84 -17.22 -11.00 -3.73
N GLN A 85 -17.17 -11.17 -5.06
CA GLN A 85 -18.01 -10.43 -5.99
C GLN A 85 -19.05 -11.37 -6.60
N PRO A 86 -20.33 -11.19 -6.29
CA PRO A 86 -21.41 -12.01 -6.84
C PRO A 86 -21.87 -11.51 -8.22
N ASN A 87 -22.71 -12.31 -8.87
CA ASN A 87 -23.48 -11.95 -10.06
C ASN A 87 -22.66 -11.63 -11.32
N ILE A 88 -21.51 -12.26 -11.49
CA ILE A 88 -20.71 -12.17 -12.71
C ILE A 88 -21.35 -13.04 -13.78
N VAL A 89 -21.86 -12.43 -14.85
CA VAL A 89 -22.48 -13.14 -15.96
C VAL A 89 -21.42 -13.45 -17.03
N VAL A 90 -21.32 -14.70 -17.42
CA VAL A 90 -20.42 -15.18 -18.47
C VAL A 90 -21.26 -15.83 -19.56
N ALA A 91 -21.20 -15.31 -20.79
CA ALA A 91 -21.82 -15.92 -21.97
C ALA A 91 -20.83 -16.87 -22.69
N SER A 92 -21.37 -17.77 -23.52
CA SER A 92 -20.54 -18.68 -24.31
C SER A 92 -19.61 -17.90 -25.23
N GLY A 93 -18.30 -18.21 -25.20
CA GLY A 93 -17.27 -17.54 -26.00
C GLY A 93 -16.93 -16.10 -25.56
N GLN A 94 -17.53 -15.59 -24.48
CA GLN A 94 -17.27 -14.24 -23.99
C GLN A 94 -16.03 -14.19 -23.09
N ALA A 95 -15.22 -13.15 -23.27
CA ALA A 95 -14.18 -12.76 -22.30
C ALA A 95 -14.73 -11.65 -21.39
N VAL A 96 -14.81 -11.91 -20.09
CA VAL A 96 -15.18 -10.95 -19.06
C VAL A 96 -13.92 -10.49 -18.36
N ARG A 97 -13.61 -9.19 -18.40
CA ARG A 97 -12.55 -8.59 -17.61
C ARG A 97 -13.08 -8.19 -16.24
N LEU A 98 -12.44 -8.69 -15.18
CA LEU A 98 -12.76 -8.40 -13.80
C LEU A 98 -11.47 -8.11 -13.04
N ASP A 99 -11.15 -6.84 -12.86
CA ASP A 99 -10.08 -6.43 -11.97
C ASP A 99 -10.63 -6.40 -10.53
N ILE A 100 -9.96 -7.08 -9.62
CA ILE A 100 -10.41 -7.30 -8.24
C ILE A 100 -9.53 -6.45 -7.33
N HIS A 101 -10.17 -5.57 -6.57
CA HIS A 101 -9.50 -4.77 -5.53
C HIS A 101 -9.83 -5.38 -4.18
N ILE A 102 -8.81 -6.01 -3.55
CA ILE A 102 -8.92 -6.50 -2.18
C ILE A 102 -8.46 -5.39 -1.25
N THR A 103 -9.42 -4.72 -0.65
CA THR A 103 -9.19 -3.50 0.16
C THR A 103 -9.27 -3.75 1.65
N ASP A 104 -9.67 -4.96 2.04
CA ASP A 104 -9.94 -5.33 3.41
C ASP A 104 -8.79 -6.20 3.94
N TYR A 105 -7.85 -5.58 4.66
CA TYR A 105 -6.71 -6.27 5.25
C TYR A 105 -7.13 -7.08 6.47
N GLN A 106 -6.75 -8.35 6.49
CA GLN A 106 -6.77 -9.14 7.70
C GLN A 106 -5.50 -8.84 8.50
N LEU A 107 -5.50 -7.72 9.18
CA LEU A 107 -4.50 -7.44 10.20
C LEU A 107 -4.87 -8.22 11.46
N GLY A 108 -4.71 -9.54 11.39
CA GLY A 108 -4.85 -10.38 12.57
C GLY A 108 -3.70 -10.09 13.51
N THR A 109 -4.00 -9.53 14.67
CA THR A 109 -3.10 -9.68 15.80
C THR A 109 -3.06 -11.17 16.12
N LEU A 110 -1.89 -11.78 15.94
CA LEU A 110 -1.70 -13.20 16.19
C LEU A 110 -2.13 -13.53 17.63
N GLY A 111 -3.21 -14.25 17.72
CA GLY A 111 -3.57 -15.00 18.93
C GLY A 111 -4.85 -14.65 19.66
N ASP A 112 -5.55 -13.55 19.41
CA ASP A 112 -6.79 -13.22 20.13
C ASP A 112 -8.07 -13.25 19.28
N GLY A 113 -7.94 -13.42 17.95
CA GLY A 113 -9.07 -13.43 17.03
C GLY A 113 -9.81 -12.09 16.92
N ARG A 114 -9.23 -11.01 17.43
CA ARG A 114 -9.80 -9.68 17.28
C ARG A 114 -9.33 -9.10 15.96
N GLU A 115 -10.27 -8.66 15.16
CA GLU A 115 -9.99 -7.89 13.95
C GLU A 115 -9.29 -6.57 14.35
N PHE A 116 -8.15 -6.32 13.73
CA PHE A 116 -7.55 -4.99 13.82
C PHE A 116 -8.54 -3.99 13.20
N ARG A 117 -8.72 -2.84 13.85
CA ARG A 117 -9.69 -1.85 13.41
C ARG A 117 -9.34 -1.31 12.02
N ILE A 118 -10.09 -1.77 11.04
CA ILE A 118 -10.02 -1.32 9.63
C ILE A 118 -10.52 0.13 9.47
N ASP A 119 -11.13 0.68 10.50
CA ASP A 119 -11.57 2.09 10.56
C ASP A 119 -10.43 3.06 10.21
N LEU A 120 -9.17 2.67 10.45
CA LEU A 120 -7.99 3.48 10.12
C LEU A 120 -7.79 3.70 8.61
N ILE A 121 -8.36 2.83 7.78
CA ILE A 121 -8.28 2.92 6.31
C ILE A 121 -9.65 3.14 5.65
N THR A 122 -10.71 3.24 6.44
CA THR A 122 -12.05 3.60 5.92
C THR A 122 -12.03 5.08 5.53
N PRO A 123 -12.50 5.45 4.33
CA PRO A 123 -12.61 6.86 3.96
C PRO A 123 -13.49 7.60 4.96
N HIS A 124 -12.92 8.52 5.70
CA HIS A 124 -13.64 9.39 6.61
C HIS A 124 -14.14 10.63 5.87
N ALA A 125 -15.23 11.19 6.34
CA ALA A 125 -15.70 12.48 5.85
C ALA A 125 -14.70 13.56 6.28
N THR A 126 -13.82 13.95 5.36
CA THR A 126 -12.81 14.97 5.61
C THR A 126 -13.47 16.31 5.82
N PRO A 127 -13.14 17.07 6.86
CA PRO A 127 -13.72 18.39 7.08
C PRO A 127 -13.35 19.34 5.94
N SER A 128 -14.31 20.14 5.50
CA SER A 128 -14.13 21.09 4.40
C SER A 128 -14.06 22.53 4.90
N GLY A 129 -13.30 23.36 4.21
CA GLY A 129 -13.16 24.78 4.53
C GLY A 129 -11.80 25.33 4.13
N PRO A 130 -11.53 26.62 4.33
CA PRO A 130 -10.21 27.19 4.05
C PRO A 130 -9.16 26.65 5.03
N PRO A 131 -7.88 26.56 4.63
CA PRO A 131 -6.81 26.12 5.52
C PRO A 131 -6.66 27.08 6.70
N PRO A 132 -6.57 26.57 7.94
CA PRO A 132 -6.31 27.40 9.10
C PRO A 132 -4.92 28.05 8.99
N ARG A 133 -4.77 29.21 9.63
CA ARG A 133 -3.50 29.95 9.61
C ARG A 133 -3.00 30.23 11.02
N THR A 134 -1.71 30.27 11.16
CA THR A 134 -1.00 30.74 12.35
C THR A 134 -1.09 32.27 12.47
N PRO A 135 -0.78 32.85 13.64
CA PRO A 135 -0.83 34.32 13.82
C PRO A 135 0.07 35.11 12.85
N ASP A 136 1.16 34.53 12.37
CA ASP A 136 2.05 35.11 11.35
C ASP A 136 1.59 34.87 9.91
N GLY A 137 0.37 34.30 9.74
CA GLY A 137 -0.29 34.14 8.44
C GLY A 137 0.12 32.89 7.65
N LYS A 138 1.01 32.06 8.17
CA LYS A 138 1.40 30.79 7.52
C LYS A 138 0.30 29.74 7.67
N PRO A 139 0.19 28.77 6.76
CA PRO A 139 -0.69 27.62 6.97
C PRO A 139 -0.37 26.92 8.30
N ASN A 140 -1.40 26.56 9.05
CA ASN A 140 -1.25 25.80 10.28
C ASN A 140 -1.46 24.31 10.00
N PHE A 141 -0.41 23.51 10.19
CA PHE A 141 -0.46 22.06 9.98
C PHE A 141 -0.89 21.28 11.21
N THR A 142 -1.06 21.94 12.37
CA THR A 142 -1.46 21.26 13.62
C THR A 142 -2.76 20.49 13.44
N GLY A 143 -2.77 19.28 13.95
CA GLY A 143 -3.90 18.36 13.97
C GLY A 143 -3.47 16.91 13.88
N LEU A 144 -4.41 16.02 14.11
CA LEU A 144 -4.27 14.58 13.88
C LEU A 144 -4.59 14.30 12.41
N TRP A 145 -3.72 13.54 11.78
CA TRP A 145 -3.81 13.18 10.38
C TRP A 145 -3.86 11.68 10.24
N TYR A 146 -4.77 11.17 9.40
CA TYR A 146 -4.79 9.77 9.02
C TYR A 146 -3.52 9.36 8.27
N ALA A 147 -3.31 8.06 8.18
CA ALA A 147 -2.26 7.48 7.37
C ALA A 147 -2.22 8.10 5.96
N GLN A 148 -1.00 8.40 5.51
CA GLN A 148 -0.77 9.05 4.23
C GLN A 148 -1.12 8.10 3.08
N ARG A 149 -2.04 8.49 2.21
CA ARG A 149 -2.32 7.77 0.96
C ARG A 149 -1.32 8.18 -0.11
N THR A 150 -0.65 7.20 -0.73
CA THR A 150 0.21 7.46 -1.89
C THR A 150 -0.67 7.73 -3.12
N VAL A 151 -0.55 8.93 -3.68
CA VAL A 151 -1.27 9.34 -4.91
C VAL A 151 -0.38 9.23 -6.16
N ASP A 152 0.94 9.30 -5.96
CA ASP A 152 1.93 9.02 -7.00
C ASP A 152 3.17 8.40 -6.34
N PRO A 153 3.45 7.12 -6.58
CA PRO A 153 4.62 6.45 -6.02
C PRO A 153 5.93 6.84 -6.72
N GLY A 154 5.85 7.54 -7.84
CA GLY A 154 6.99 7.80 -8.70
C GLY A 154 7.58 6.54 -9.34
N ARG A 155 8.79 6.68 -9.88
CA ARG A 155 9.54 5.57 -10.48
C ARG A 155 11.01 5.67 -10.09
N PRO A 156 11.46 4.92 -9.08
CA PRO A 156 12.87 4.88 -8.73
C PRO A 156 13.68 4.23 -9.86
N GLU A 157 14.91 4.70 -10.05
CA GLU A 157 15.90 4.10 -10.97
C GLU A 157 17.10 3.64 -10.15
N PRO A 158 17.01 2.47 -9.47
CA PRO A 158 18.10 1.97 -8.65
C PRO A 158 19.33 1.60 -9.49
N LEU A 159 20.50 1.86 -8.92
CA LEU A 159 21.75 1.38 -9.48
C LEU A 159 21.84 -0.15 -9.33
N PRO A 160 22.67 -0.86 -10.12
CA PRO A 160 22.69 -2.32 -10.17
C PRO A 160 22.83 -3.04 -8.82
N TRP A 161 23.57 -2.48 -7.88
CA TRP A 161 23.72 -3.06 -6.54
C TRP A 161 22.43 -2.95 -5.73
N ALA A 162 21.74 -1.80 -5.84
CA ALA A 162 20.49 -1.54 -5.13
C ALA A 162 19.35 -2.38 -5.69
N ASP A 163 19.28 -2.52 -7.03
CA ASP A 163 18.32 -3.41 -7.69
C ASP A 163 18.52 -4.87 -7.28
N LYS A 164 19.78 -5.33 -7.22
CA LYS A 164 20.11 -6.69 -6.75
C LYS A 164 19.65 -6.89 -5.30
N LEU A 165 19.93 -5.95 -4.40
CA LEU A 165 19.51 -6.02 -3.02
C LEU A 165 17.97 -6.04 -2.88
N LEU A 166 17.27 -5.25 -3.71
CA LEU A 166 15.81 -5.25 -3.77
C LEU A 166 15.25 -6.63 -4.15
N GLN A 167 15.85 -7.28 -5.17
CA GLN A 167 15.48 -8.63 -5.58
C GLN A 167 15.76 -9.66 -4.46
N GLU A 168 16.87 -9.55 -3.76
CA GLU A 168 17.22 -10.41 -2.62
C GLU A 168 16.21 -10.25 -1.46
N ARG A 169 15.81 -9.01 -1.14
CA ARG A 169 14.78 -8.72 -0.13
C ARG A 169 13.42 -9.31 -0.53
N ALA A 170 13.01 -9.14 -1.77
CA ALA A 170 11.77 -9.72 -2.29
C ALA A 170 11.79 -11.26 -2.26
N ALA A 171 12.90 -11.89 -2.66
CA ALA A 171 13.06 -13.34 -2.63
C ALA A 171 13.05 -13.91 -1.20
N ASN A 172 13.43 -13.11 -0.22
CA ASN A 172 13.45 -13.43 1.20
C ASN A 172 12.15 -13.01 1.94
N ASN A 173 11.08 -12.68 1.20
CA ASN A 173 9.80 -12.21 1.75
C ASN A 173 9.94 -10.98 2.68
N SER A 174 10.93 -10.14 2.44
CA SER A 174 11.20 -8.92 3.23
C SER A 174 11.36 -9.16 4.74
N LYS A 175 11.77 -10.36 5.15
CA LYS A 175 11.89 -10.71 6.58
C LYS A 175 12.83 -9.81 7.37
N ASP A 176 13.78 -9.16 6.68
CA ASP A 176 14.75 -8.24 7.28
C ASP A 176 14.23 -6.78 7.29
N ALA A 177 12.95 -6.55 6.99
CA ALA A 177 12.36 -5.23 7.04
C ALA A 177 12.47 -4.64 8.46
N PRO A 178 12.96 -3.40 8.61
CA PRO A 178 13.17 -2.81 9.94
C PRO A 178 11.90 -2.83 10.80
N GLY A 179 10.74 -2.52 10.23
CA GLY A 179 9.47 -2.55 10.95
C GLY A 179 9.08 -3.92 11.48
N ALA A 180 9.49 -5.00 10.81
CA ALA A 180 9.27 -6.36 11.29
C ALA A 180 10.09 -6.71 12.54
N HIS A 181 11.11 -5.91 12.86
CA HIS A 181 11.96 -6.05 14.03
C HIS A 181 11.77 -4.90 15.02
N CYS A 182 10.64 -4.22 15.00
CA CYS A 182 10.37 -3.05 15.83
C CYS A 182 11.45 -1.95 15.72
N LEU A 183 12.00 -1.78 14.52
CA LEU A 183 12.94 -0.72 14.19
C LEU A 183 12.23 0.32 13.29
N THR A 184 12.81 1.50 13.19
CA THR A 184 12.29 2.59 12.38
C THR A 184 12.14 2.19 10.91
N ARG A 185 10.96 2.39 10.36
CA ARG A 185 10.68 2.15 8.93
C ARG A 185 11.31 3.21 8.01
N GLY A 186 11.70 4.36 8.54
CA GLY A 186 12.36 5.44 7.83
C GLY A 186 11.43 6.61 7.50
N ILE A 187 12.05 7.71 7.04
CA ILE A 187 11.40 9.01 6.88
C ILE A 187 10.23 8.98 5.89
N THR A 188 10.35 8.21 4.82
CA THR A 188 9.32 8.11 3.79
C THR A 188 8.20 7.11 4.15
N ALA A 189 8.41 6.25 5.15
CA ALA A 189 7.43 5.29 5.61
C ALA A 189 6.69 5.76 6.88
N ALA A 190 7.27 6.69 7.63
CA ALA A 190 6.67 7.26 8.83
C ALA A 190 5.32 7.94 8.51
N GLY A 191 4.28 7.64 9.28
CA GLY A 191 2.91 8.13 9.04
C GLY A 191 2.22 7.54 7.80
N ALA A 192 2.80 6.51 7.17
CA ALA A 192 2.20 5.91 5.98
C ALA A 192 1.14 4.83 6.29
N LEU A 193 1.17 4.25 7.49
CA LEU A 193 0.27 3.15 7.86
C LEU A 193 -0.69 3.51 9.01
N PHE A 194 -0.28 4.40 9.89
CA PHE A 194 -1.03 4.76 11.09
C PHE A 194 -1.19 6.27 11.22
N PRO A 195 -2.13 6.75 12.04
CA PRO A 195 -2.29 8.16 12.31
C PRO A 195 -1.03 8.80 12.89
N TYR A 196 -0.91 10.10 12.67
CA TYR A 196 0.16 10.90 13.25
C TYR A 196 -0.34 12.31 13.55
N GLU A 197 0.20 12.88 14.61
CA GLU A 197 -0.14 14.25 15.01
C GLU A 197 0.96 15.22 14.58
N LEU A 198 0.57 16.35 14.03
CA LEU A 198 1.44 17.48 13.76
C LEU A 198 1.18 18.58 14.80
N VAL A 199 2.25 19.02 15.47
CA VAL A 199 2.22 20.15 16.40
C VAL A 199 3.14 21.24 15.88
N GLN A 200 2.55 22.32 15.36
CA GLN A 200 3.29 23.45 14.81
C GLN A 200 3.43 24.57 15.84
N THR A 201 4.67 25.01 16.01
CA THR A 201 5.03 26.19 16.79
C THR A 201 5.77 27.19 15.92
N PRO A 202 6.03 28.43 16.35
CA PRO A 202 6.81 29.39 15.55
C PRO A 202 8.22 28.93 15.17
N THR A 203 8.82 27.99 15.93
CA THR A 203 10.20 27.54 15.74
C THR A 203 10.35 26.07 15.41
N ARG A 204 9.28 25.30 15.41
CA ARG A 204 9.33 23.85 15.19
C ARG A 204 8.01 23.33 14.62
N LEU A 205 8.12 22.31 13.78
CA LEU A 205 7.05 21.37 13.50
C LEU A 205 7.45 20.02 14.11
N VAL A 206 6.67 19.53 15.08
CA VAL A 206 6.86 18.21 15.69
C VAL A 206 5.85 17.28 15.05
N MET A 207 6.33 16.15 14.56
CA MET A 207 5.54 15.04 14.05
C MET A 207 5.57 13.94 15.10
N ILE A 208 4.42 13.48 15.58
CA ILE A 208 4.26 12.41 16.55
C ILE A 208 3.57 11.26 15.84
N PHE A 209 4.20 10.10 15.79
CA PHE A 209 3.71 8.91 15.08
C PHE A 209 3.18 7.90 16.09
N GLU A 210 2.03 7.29 15.79
CA GLU A 210 1.44 6.28 16.65
C GLU A 210 2.29 5.01 16.70
N ASP A 211 2.79 4.56 15.54
CA ASP A 211 3.39 3.23 15.40
C ASP A 211 4.86 3.21 14.98
N ASP A 212 5.52 4.36 14.91
CA ASP A 212 6.92 4.43 14.51
C ASP A 212 7.87 4.56 15.71
N ILE A 213 9.10 4.10 15.50
CA ILE A 213 10.21 4.25 16.44
C ILE A 213 11.34 4.97 15.71
N PRO A 214 11.79 6.16 16.17
CA PRO A 214 11.24 6.92 17.30
C PRO A 214 9.83 7.43 17.02
N SER A 215 9.00 7.55 18.04
CA SER A 215 7.63 8.00 17.93
C SER A 215 7.48 9.48 17.57
N HIS A 216 8.56 10.18 17.28
CA HIS A 216 8.51 11.59 16.91
C HIS A 216 9.69 12.00 16.00
N ARG A 217 9.46 13.07 15.26
CA ARG A 217 10.45 13.78 14.45
C ARG A 217 10.27 15.28 14.66
N THR A 218 11.36 16.03 14.72
CA THR A 218 11.32 17.50 14.84
C THR A 218 11.92 18.14 13.57
N VAL A 219 11.17 19.05 12.98
CA VAL A 219 11.63 19.96 11.93
C VAL A 219 11.87 21.34 12.56
N TYR A 220 13.05 21.88 12.43
CA TYR A 220 13.41 23.18 12.97
C TYR A 220 13.04 24.29 12.00
N LEU A 221 12.26 25.27 12.48
CA LEU A 221 11.77 26.43 11.70
C LEU A 221 12.41 27.75 12.14
N ASP A 222 13.44 27.71 12.95
CA ASP A 222 14.11 28.86 13.56
C ASP A 222 15.25 29.43 12.72
N GLY A 223 15.37 28.99 11.46
CA GLY A 223 16.39 29.48 10.51
C GLY A 223 17.79 28.87 10.70
N ARG A 224 17.93 27.88 11.58
CA ARG A 224 19.21 27.18 11.73
C ARG A 224 19.59 26.43 10.46
N GLN A 225 20.89 26.21 10.30
CA GLN A 225 21.45 25.32 9.28
C GLN A 225 21.66 23.90 9.83
N HIS A 226 21.84 22.94 8.94
CA HIS A 226 22.29 21.61 9.34
C HIS A 226 23.67 21.69 10.02
N PRO A 227 23.95 20.81 11.01
CA PRO A 227 25.32 20.59 11.48
C PRO A 227 26.24 20.24 10.30
N LYS A 228 27.49 20.66 10.35
CA LYS A 228 28.47 20.34 9.28
C LYS A 228 28.70 18.84 9.15
N ASP A 229 28.62 18.13 10.27
CA ASP A 229 28.82 16.68 10.37
C ASP A 229 27.75 16.15 11.33
N PRO A 230 26.51 15.93 10.84
CA PRO A 230 25.45 15.40 11.65
C PRO A 230 25.72 13.93 11.97
N ASN A 231 25.58 13.53 13.24
CA ASN A 231 25.61 12.13 13.61
C ASN A 231 24.50 11.37 12.85
N PRO A 232 24.81 10.30 12.10
CA PRO A 232 23.81 9.56 11.36
C PRO A 232 22.71 9.02 12.27
N SER A 233 21.47 9.26 11.88
CA SER A 233 20.28 8.82 12.62
C SER A 233 19.22 8.23 11.70
N TRP A 234 18.22 7.56 12.28
CA TRP A 234 17.15 6.93 11.50
C TRP A 234 16.29 7.92 10.73
N MET A 235 16.01 9.08 11.33
CA MET A 235 15.10 10.11 10.77
C MET A 235 15.86 11.35 10.25
N GLY A 236 17.19 11.35 10.33
CA GLY A 236 18.02 12.47 9.92
C GLY A 236 17.85 13.72 10.80
N HIS A 237 18.46 14.83 10.36
CA HIS A 237 18.30 16.17 10.91
C HIS A 237 17.51 17.02 9.93
N SER A 238 16.37 17.59 10.36
CA SER A 238 15.43 18.30 9.50
C SER A 238 15.38 19.78 9.83
N VAL A 239 15.50 20.62 8.79
CA VAL A 239 15.28 22.07 8.86
C VAL A 239 14.18 22.47 7.86
N GLY A 240 13.34 23.43 8.22
CA GLY A 240 12.23 23.85 7.38
C GLY A 240 12.29 25.33 7.03
N GLN A 241 11.88 25.65 5.82
CA GLN A 241 11.73 27.03 5.31
C GLN A 241 10.41 27.19 4.58
N TRP A 242 9.79 28.36 4.76
CA TRP A 242 8.53 28.68 4.09
C TRP A 242 8.76 29.25 2.68
N GLU A 243 8.14 28.64 1.69
CA GLU A 243 8.00 29.15 0.33
C GLU A 243 6.52 29.47 0.04
N GLY A 244 6.12 30.72 0.29
CA GLY A 244 4.70 31.09 0.23
C GLY A 244 3.88 30.31 1.26
N ASP A 245 2.93 29.52 0.79
CA ASP A 245 2.07 28.64 1.60
C ASP A 245 2.58 27.19 1.67
N ALA A 246 3.76 26.90 1.17
CA ALA A 246 4.40 25.61 1.30
C ALA A 246 5.53 25.63 2.33
N LEU A 247 5.63 24.62 3.16
CA LEU A 247 6.78 24.36 4.00
C LEU A 247 7.70 23.38 3.27
N ILE A 248 8.92 23.83 3.00
CA ILE A 248 9.99 22.99 2.44
C ILE A 248 10.82 22.50 3.61
N VAL A 249 10.89 21.18 3.76
CA VAL A 249 11.69 20.53 4.80
C VAL A 249 12.86 19.83 4.14
N ASP A 250 14.05 20.23 4.54
CA ASP A 250 15.30 19.66 4.10
C ASP A 250 15.87 18.73 5.16
N THR A 251 16.26 17.48 4.79
CA THR A 251 16.69 16.47 5.74
C THR A 251 17.92 15.73 5.24
N VAL A 252 18.94 15.69 6.09
CA VAL A 252 20.23 15.02 5.84
C VAL A 252 20.69 14.26 7.12
N GLY A 253 21.79 13.53 7.03
CA GLY A 253 22.37 12.84 8.19
C GLY A 253 21.61 11.57 8.57
N PHE A 254 21.23 10.80 7.59
CA PHE A 254 20.62 9.48 7.78
C PHE A 254 21.69 8.41 8.04
N ASN A 255 21.35 7.39 8.84
CA ASN A 255 22.05 6.12 8.79
C ASN A 255 21.50 5.31 7.57
N ASP A 256 22.16 4.21 7.21
CA ASP A 256 21.80 3.37 6.06
C ASP A 256 20.87 2.19 6.40
N LYS A 257 20.16 2.26 7.55
CA LYS A 257 19.49 1.09 8.15
C LYS A 257 17.98 1.02 7.85
N SER A 258 17.38 2.12 7.44
CA SER A 258 15.94 2.11 7.08
C SER A 258 15.71 1.74 5.62
N TRP A 259 14.45 1.51 5.29
CA TRP A 259 14.01 1.31 3.91
C TRP A 259 13.20 2.53 3.45
N LEU A 260 13.25 2.85 2.16
CA LEU A 260 12.48 3.97 1.62
C LEU A 260 11.02 3.63 1.37
N ASP A 261 10.69 2.34 1.28
CA ASP A 261 9.32 1.86 1.12
C ASP A 261 9.16 0.40 1.55
N ALA A 262 7.92 -0.11 1.45
CA ALA A 262 7.59 -1.49 1.78
C ALA A 262 8.21 -2.52 0.82
N GLN A 263 8.63 -2.11 -0.39
CA GLN A 263 9.32 -3.00 -1.33
C GLN A 263 10.77 -3.23 -0.95
N GLY A 264 11.32 -2.42 -0.05
CA GLY A 264 12.68 -2.61 0.43
C GLY A 264 13.73 -1.79 -0.31
N HIS A 265 13.35 -0.66 -0.93
CA HIS A 265 14.31 0.22 -1.58
C HIS A 265 15.35 0.73 -0.59
N PRO A 266 16.65 0.46 -0.83
CA PRO A 266 17.72 0.85 0.07
C PRO A 266 18.11 2.32 -0.11
N HIS A 267 18.88 2.82 0.83
CA HIS A 267 19.62 4.06 0.69
C HIS A 267 20.97 3.98 1.43
N THR A 268 21.81 4.97 1.23
CA THR A 268 23.08 5.13 1.95
C THR A 268 23.02 6.31 2.91
N GLU A 269 24.09 6.56 3.65
CA GLU A 269 24.23 7.77 4.48
C GLU A 269 24.28 9.08 3.66
N LYS A 270 24.38 8.98 2.31
CA LYS A 270 24.27 10.12 1.38
C LYS A 270 22.86 10.50 1.04
N LEU A 271 21.87 9.82 1.64
CA LEU A 271 20.46 10.15 1.44
C LEU A 271 20.20 11.60 1.81
N HIS A 272 19.55 12.30 0.91
CA HIS A 272 19.00 13.62 1.10
C HIS A 272 17.50 13.56 0.74
N VAL A 273 16.66 14.07 1.62
CA VAL A 273 15.22 14.09 1.40
C VAL A 273 14.71 15.51 1.55
N THR A 274 14.09 16.02 0.48
CA THR A 274 13.32 17.26 0.53
C THR A 274 11.84 16.93 0.55
N GLU A 275 11.10 17.47 1.53
CA GLU A 275 9.65 17.35 1.62
C GLU A 275 9.02 18.72 1.34
N ARG A 276 7.99 18.73 0.51
CA ARG A 276 7.15 19.91 0.27
C ARG A 276 5.76 19.64 0.86
N LEU A 277 5.48 20.28 1.99
CA LEU A 277 4.20 20.18 2.68
C LEU A 277 3.29 21.34 2.29
N ARG A 278 2.03 21.03 1.94
CA ARG A 278 0.98 22.01 1.66
C ARG A 278 -0.31 21.60 2.33
N ARG A 279 -1.02 22.56 2.88
CA ARG A 279 -2.40 22.40 3.36
C ARG A 279 -3.33 23.21 2.47
N PRO A 280 -3.86 22.64 1.37
CA PRO A 280 -4.67 23.37 0.39
C PRO A 280 -6.01 23.80 0.95
N ASP A 281 -6.55 23.06 1.91
CA ASP A 281 -7.82 23.29 2.58
C ASP A 281 -7.78 22.82 4.05
N LEU A 282 -8.94 22.82 4.73
CA LEU A 282 -9.03 22.42 6.13
C LEU A 282 -8.65 20.94 6.32
N GLY A 283 -9.10 20.09 5.42
CA GLY A 283 -9.09 18.63 5.59
C GLY A 283 -7.91 17.89 5.00
N HIS A 284 -7.12 18.50 4.12
CA HIS A 284 -6.08 17.78 3.39
C HIS A 284 -4.67 18.33 3.66
N LEU A 285 -3.72 17.43 3.75
CA LEU A 285 -2.28 17.70 3.78
C LEU A 285 -1.63 16.98 2.60
N GLU A 286 -1.07 17.74 1.66
CA GLU A 286 -0.28 17.24 0.54
C GLU A 286 1.19 17.19 0.94
N ILE A 287 1.85 16.08 0.63
CA ILE A 287 3.27 15.87 0.90
C ILE A 287 3.93 15.33 -0.38
N GLU A 288 4.93 16.07 -0.87
CA GLU A 288 5.78 15.63 -1.96
C GLU A 288 7.18 15.39 -1.40
N PHE A 289 7.66 14.15 -1.51
CA PHE A 289 9.02 13.76 -1.17
C PHE A 289 9.87 13.78 -2.42
N THR A 290 11.01 14.46 -2.39
CA THR A 290 12.09 14.30 -3.36
C THR A 290 13.23 13.58 -2.65
N ILE A 291 13.57 12.40 -3.14
CA ILE A 291 14.56 11.49 -2.58
C ILE A 291 15.78 11.52 -3.50
N GLU A 292 16.91 11.91 -2.95
CA GLU A 292 18.18 11.99 -3.65
C GLU A 292 19.24 11.17 -2.91
N ASP A 293 19.72 10.13 -3.55
CA ASP A 293 20.89 9.38 -3.11
C ASP A 293 21.65 8.92 -4.37
N PRO A 294 22.63 9.71 -4.82
CA PRO A 294 23.37 9.42 -6.06
C PRO A 294 24.24 8.18 -5.95
N ALA A 295 24.44 7.63 -4.75
CA ALA A 295 25.10 6.35 -4.57
C ALA A 295 24.15 5.16 -4.76
N THR A 296 22.84 5.40 -4.78
CA THR A 296 21.79 4.37 -4.85
C THR A 296 20.91 4.52 -6.09
N TYR A 297 20.57 5.74 -6.51
CA TYR A 297 19.63 6.02 -7.61
C TYR A 297 20.28 6.87 -8.69
N ALA A 298 19.97 6.55 -9.95
CA ALA A 298 20.50 7.27 -11.12
C ALA A 298 19.93 8.70 -11.25
N LYS A 299 18.73 8.95 -10.68
CA LYS A 299 18.07 10.26 -10.65
C LYS A 299 17.21 10.41 -9.40
N PRO A 300 16.81 11.65 -9.03
CA PRO A 300 15.88 11.88 -7.95
C PRO A 300 14.57 11.09 -8.13
N TRP A 301 14.07 10.54 -7.04
CA TRP A 301 12.79 9.83 -6.97
C TRP A 301 11.77 10.68 -6.24
N ILE A 302 10.63 10.95 -6.89
CA ILE A 302 9.56 11.79 -6.33
C ILE A 302 8.37 10.91 -5.95
N ILE A 303 7.90 11.06 -4.72
CA ILE A 303 6.69 10.40 -4.19
C ILE A 303 5.70 11.48 -3.76
N LYS A 304 4.43 11.32 -4.12
CA LYS A 304 3.37 12.24 -3.66
C LYS A 304 2.35 11.50 -2.82
N ARG A 305 1.99 12.13 -1.71
CA ARG A 305 1.02 11.61 -0.75
C ARG A 305 0.03 12.67 -0.33
N VAL A 306 -1.12 12.22 0.17
CA VAL A 306 -2.14 13.04 0.80
C VAL A 306 -2.54 12.37 2.12
N ALA A 307 -2.67 13.17 3.16
CA ALA A 307 -3.26 12.77 4.43
C ALA A 307 -4.55 13.55 4.66
N ASP A 308 -5.52 12.89 5.26
CA ASP A 308 -6.81 13.46 5.62
C ASP A 308 -6.84 13.84 7.11
N LEU A 309 -7.39 15.01 7.45
CA LEU A 309 -7.49 15.45 8.84
C LEU A 309 -8.56 14.66 9.58
N ASP A 310 -8.23 14.16 10.74
CA ASP A 310 -9.20 13.65 11.70
C ASP A 310 -9.31 14.56 12.94
N PRO A 311 -10.37 15.33 13.06
CA PRO A 311 -10.56 16.21 14.21
C PRO A 311 -11.17 15.51 15.42
N ASN A 312 -11.57 14.25 15.33
CA ASN A 312 -12.38 13.56 16.32
C ASN A 312 -11.67 12.39 17.00
N ASP A 313 -10.50 12.04 16.51
CA ASP A 313 -9.70 10.96 17.06
C ASP A 313 -8.49 11.51 17.85
N GLU A 314 -7.80 10.64 18.55
CA GLU A 314 -6.58 10.95 19.29
C GLU A 314 -5.52 9.90 18.99
N ILE A 315 -4.25 10.28 19.15
CA ILE A 315 -3.13 9.37 18.92
C ILE A 315 -3.11 8.30 20.00
N GLY A 316 -3.07 7.04 19.59
CA GLY A 316 -3.04 5.89 20.47
C GLY A 316 -1.64 5.59 21.01
N GLU A 317 -1.57 4.77 22.05
CA GLU A 317 -0.33 4.16 22.50
C GLU A 317 -0.07 2.88 21.70
N TYR A 318 1.12 2.78 21.12
CA TYR A 318 1.58 1.59 20.41
C TYR A 318 2.92 1.11 20.94
N VAL A 319 2.97 -0.15 21.34
CA VAL A 319 4.20 -0.81 21.78
C VAL A 319 4.47 -2.02 20.90
N CYS A 320 5.32 -1.85 19.90
CA CYS A 320 5.61 -2.86 18.89
C CYS A 320 5.98 -4.24 19.48
N THR A 321 6.68 -4.26 20.60
CA THR A 321 7.17 -5.52 21.20
C THR A 321 6.13 -6.28 22.02
N GLU A 322 4.99 -5.69 22.36
CA GLU A 322 3.98 -6.35 23.21
C GLU A 322 3.23 -7.48 22.49
N GLY A 323 3.00 -7.35 21.20
CA GLY A 323 2.31 -8.34 20.38
C GLY A 323 3.22 -9.19 19.49
N GLU A 324 4.52 -8.88 19.47
CA GLU A 324 5.47 -9.45 18.51
C GLU A 324 5.78 -10.92 18.83
N ARG A 325 5.03 -11.82 18.23
CA ARG A 325 5.25 -13.28 18.31
C ARG A 325 5.75 -13.87 17.00
N ASP A 326 5.81 -13.06 15.96
CA ASP A 326 6.05 -13.52 14.59
C ASP A 326 7.52 -13.60 14.21
N VAL A 327 8.39 -12.87 14.89
CA VAL A 327 9.83 -12.85 14.59
C VAL A 327 10.43 -14.27 14.50
N VAL A 328 9.98 -15.17 15.37
CA VAL A 328 10.44 -16.57 15.35
C VAL A 328 9.84 -17.41 14.21
N HIS A 329 8.76 -16.92 13.60
CA HIS A 329 8.03 -17.57 12.49
C HIS A 329 8.31 -16.91 11.13
N MET A 330 8.96 -15.77 11.10
CA MET A 330 9.40 -15.09 9.89
C MET A 330 10.60 -15.82 9.28
N VAL A 331 10.33 -17.01 8.80
CA VAL A 331 11.33 -17.84 8.09
C VAL A 331 11.28 -17.50 6.62
N GLY A 332 12.30 -16.78 6.14
CA GLY A 332 12.56 -16.72 4.72
C GLY A 332 12.89 -18.11 4.19
N LYS A 333 12.55 -18.37 2.92
CA LYS A 333 12.94 -19.60 2.23
C LYS A 333 14.45 -19.63 2.03
#